data_e6b1fa0f2ae88b14cb7078a681e6959d
#
_entry.id   e6b1fa0f2ae88b14cb7078a681e6959d
#
_cell.length_a   1.000
_cell.length_b   1.000
_cell.length_c   1.000
_cell.angle_alpha   90.00
_cell.angle_beta   90.00
_cell.angle_gamma   90.00
#
_symmetry.space_group_name_H-M   'P 1'
#
loop_
_entity.id
_entity.type
_entity.pdbx_description
1 polymer ?
#
loop_
_entity_poly.entity_id
_entity_poly.type
_entity_poly.pdbx_seq_one_letter_code
_entity_poly.pdbx_strand_id
1 'polypeptide(L)'
;MTTLDVLSGGRAELGLGAAWYEREHRGLGVPFPPLRERYERLEETLQICLQMWSDDNGPYAGRHYTLAETLCSPPPVSSPRPRILIGGGGERKTLRIVATYADACNFIGDASVVAHKVGVLRRHCDEVGRDPSQIEVTALITVPDDADADLILREAAAVADAGAHAIVIRSTGPQPCRWLEETWGPVVPKLATIGPTS
;
A
#
# COMPACT_ATOMS: atom_id res chain seq x y z
N MET A 1 4.43 14.98 -4.41
CA MET A 1 3.18 14.38 -3.87
C MET A 1 2.05 15.41 -3.78
N THR A 2 2.17 16.49 -3.02
CA THR A 2 1.15 17.53 -2.85
C THR A 2 0.73 18.22 -4.15
N THR A 3 1.67 18.53 -5.06
CA THR A 3 1.33 19.07 -6.39
C THR A 3 0.38 18.12 -7.15
N LEU A 4 0.65 16.81 -7.08
CA LEU A 4 -0.23 15.80 -7.71
C LEU A 4 -1.60 15.77 -7.03
N ASP A 5 -1.65 15.90 -5.72
CA ASP A 5 -2.88 15.96 -4.94
C ASP A 5 -3.75 17.14 -5.37
N VAL A 6 -3.16 18.34 -5.49
CA VAL A 6 -3.83 19.55 -5.99
C VAL A 6 -4.33 19.35 -7.41
N LEU A 7 -3.47 18.89 -8.33
CA LEU A 7 -3.83 18.72 -9.75
C LEU A 7 -4.91 17.66 -9.96
N SER A 8 -4.94 16.63 -9.12
CA SER A 8 -5.94 15.56 -9.21
C SER A 8 -7.24 15.86 -8.45
N GLY A 9 -7.32 16.98 -7.71
CA GLY A 9 -8.46 17.30 -6.86
C GLY A 9 -8.62 16.32 -5.69
N GLY A 10 -7.52 15.98 -5.02
CA GLY A 10 -7.53 15.12 -3.83
C GLY A 10 -7.55 13.61 -4.11
N ARG A 11 -7.17 13.16 -5.31
CA ARG A 11 -7.15 11.73 -5.68
C ARG A 11 -5.78 11.07 -5.54
N ALA A 12 -4.77 11.80 -5.03
CA ALA A 12 -3.42 11.28 -4.91
C ALA A 12 -3.28 10.40 -3.66
N GLU A 13 -2.56 9.29 -3.80
CA GLU A 13 -2.19 8.39 -2.71
C GLU A 13 -0.67 8.20 -2.70
N LEU A 14 -0.06 8.26 -1.52
CA LEU A 14 1.37 8.04 -1.32
C LEU A 14 1.63 6.58 -0.98
N GLY A 15 2.18 5.82 -1.93
CA GLY A 15 2.63 4.44 -1.71
C GLY A 15 4.09 4.38 -1.27
N LEU A 16 4.36 3.80 -0.11
CA LEU A 16 5.71 3.64 0.44
C LEU A 16 6.01 2.20 0.85
N GLY A 17 7.29 1.87 0.92
CA GLY A 17 7.79 0.59 1.42
C GLY A 17 9.26 0.65 1.79
N ALA A 18 9.75 -0.38 2.51
CA ALA A 18 11.13 -0.43 2.99
C ALA A 18 12.16 -0.85 1.91
N ALA A 19 11.81 -0.83 0.63
CA ALA A 19 12.58 -1.34 -0.48
C ALA A 19 12.93 -2.85 -0.37
N TRP A 20 13.13 -3.52 -1.50
CA TRP A 20 13.47 -4.95 -1.51
C TRP A 20 14.42 -5.36 -2.63
N TYR A 21 14.51 -4.57 -3.73
CA TYR A 21 15.24 -4.94 -4.91
C TYR A 21 16.61 -4.25 -4.99
N GLU A 22 17.62 -4.90 -4.42
CA GLU A 22 18.98 -4.36 -4.31
C GLU A 22 19.63 -4.05 -5.67
N ARG A 23 19.33 -4.85 -6.71
CA ARG A 23 19.88 -4.63 -8.05
C ARG A 23 19.49 -3.27 -8.63
N GLU A 24 18.24 -2.83 -8.41
CA GLU A 24 17.76 -1.51 -8.83
C GLU A 24 18.54 -0.40 -8.12
N HIS A 25 18.69 -0.50 -6.81
CA HIS A 25 19.45 0.46 -6.02
C HIS A 25 20.88 0.59 -6.52
N ARG A 26 21.56 -0.54 -6.76
CA ARG A 26 22.90 -0.54 -7.33
C ARG A 26 22.94 0.08 -8.73
N GLY A 27 21.97 -0.25 -9.57
CA GLY A 27 21.88 0.27 -10.95
C GLY A 27 21.67 1.78 -11.02
N LEU A 28 20.97 2.35 -10.03
CA LEU A 28 20.69 3.78 -9.93
C LEU A 28 21.71 4.55 -9.05
N GLY A 29 22.71 3.86 -8.48
CA GLY A 29 23.68 4.46 -7.59
C GLY A 29 23.08 4.92 -6.24
N VAL A 30 21.94 4.37 -5.84
CA VAL A 30 21.26 4.68 -4.58
C VAL A 30 21.70 3.67 -3.51
N PRO A 31 22.03 4.10 -2.29
CA PRO A 31 22.39 3.20 -1.21
C PRO A 31 21.30 2.18 -0.88
N PHE A 32 21.69 0.92 -0.64
CA PHE A 32 20.81 -0.12 -0.13
C PHE A 32 21.26 -0.56 1.26
N PRO A 33 20.90 0.18 2.31
CA PRO A 33 21.35 -0.10 3.65
C PRO A 33 20.73 -1.39 4.21
N PRO A 34 21.24 -1.92 5.34
CA PRO A 34 20.66 -3.08 6.00
C PRO A 34 19.17 -2.90 6.29
N LEU A 35 18.43 -4.00 6.33
CA LEU A 35 16.96 -4.00 6.47
C LEU A 35 16.47 -3.17 7.68
N ARG A 36 17.19 -3.23 8.80
CA ARG A 36 16.86 -2.42 9.99
C ARG A 36 16.84 -0.92 9.67
N GLU A 37 17.90 -0.44 9.03
CA GLU A 37 18.02 0.98 8.67
C GLU A 37 16.96 1.39 7.65
N ARG A 38 16.63 0.51 6.68
CA ARG A 38 15.56 0.79 5.70
C ARG A 38 14.20 1.00 6.38
N TYR A 39 13.90 0.25 7.43
CA TYR A 39 12.68 0.47 8.22
C TYR A 39 12.74 1.74 9.06
N GLU A 40 13.89 2.05 9.67
CA GLU A 40 14.07 3.30 10.42
C GLU A 40 13.88 4.51 9.48
N ARG A 41 14.46 4.47 8.27
CA ARG A 41 14.26 5.49 7.24
C ARG A 41 12.82 5.60 6.74
N LEU A 42 12.13 4.49 6.56
CA LEU A 42 10.72 4.48 6.17
C LEU A 42 9.87 5.19 7.24
N GLU A 43 10.08 4.88 8.49
CA GLU A 43 9.33 5.47 9.60
C GLU A 43 9.59 6.98 9.72
N GLU A 44 10.85 7.42 9.63
CA GLU A 44 11.18 8.85 9.60
C GLU A 44 10.59 9.55 8.36
N THR A 45 10.62 8.92 7.20
CA THR A 45 9.98 9.47 6.00
C THR A 45 8.48 9.69 6.19
N LEU A 46 7.79 8.75 6.84
CA LEU A 46 6.37 8.89 7.16
C LEU A 46 6.12 10.06 8.12
N GLN A 47 6.94 10.19 9.16
CA GLN A 47 6.87 11.29 10.12
C GLN A 47 7.10 12.64 9.44
N ILE A 48 8.10 12.73 8.56
CA ILE A 48 8.39 13.94 7.77
C ILE A 48 7.19 14.29 6.88
N CYS A 49 6.62 13.31 6.16
CA CYS A 49 5.45 13.54 5.31
C CYS A 49 4.26 14.06 6.13
N LEU A 50 4.00 13.47 7.29
CA LEU A 50 2.92 13.89 8.17
C LEU A 50 3.13 15.32 8.69
N GLN A 51 4.36 15.66 9.10
CA GLN A 51 4.70 17.02 9.52
C GLN A 51 4.56 18.02 8.37
N MET A 52 5.06 17.69 7.17
CA MET A 52 4.93 18.54 5.98
C MET A 52 3.47 18.78 5.55
N TRP A 53 2.54 17.90 5.91
CA TRP A 53 1.11 18.03 5.61
C TRP A 53 0.30 18.63 6.77
N SER A 54 0.97 19.00 7.86
CA SER A 54 0.37 19.69 9.01
C SER A 54 0.70 21.19 8.98
N ASP A 55 0.24 21.91 9.99
CA ASP A 55 0.57 23.32 10.21
C ASP A 55 1.99 23.52 10.82
N ASP A 56 2.67 22.43 11.17
CA ASP A 56 4.04 22.49 11.72
C ASP A 56 5.07 22.55 10.60
N ASN A 57 5.60 23.74 10.33
CA ASN A 57 6.65 23.97 9.34
C ASN A 57 8.06 23.99 9.99
N GLY A 58 8.17 23.58 11.25
CA GLY A 58 9.41 23.57 12.01
C GLY A 58 10.45 22.56 11.50
N PRO A 59 11.59 22.46 12.19
CA PRO A 59 12.62 21.48 11.85
C PRO A 59 12.18 20.06 12.20
N TYR A 60 12.75 19.10 11.46
CA TYR A 60 12.68 17.67 11.81
C TYR A 60 14.08 17.17 12.15
N ALA A 61 14.24 16.48 13.27
CA ALA A 61 15.52 15.93 13.73
C ALA A 61 15.34 14.43 14.04
N GLY A 62 15.57 13.58 13.03
CA GLY A 62 15.62 12.14 13.16
C GLY A 62 17.04 11.60 13.26
N ARG A 63 17.15 10.29 13.26
CA ARG A 63 18.42 9.56 13.24
C ARG A 63 19.07 9.59 11.86
N HIS A 64 18.27 9.51 10.81
CA HIS A 64 18.72 9.40 9.43
C HIS A 64 18.45 10.66 8.61
N TYR A 65 17.52 11.49 9.04
CA TYR A 65 17.16 12.72 8.35
C TYR A 65 17.13 13.89 9.31
N THR A 66 17.66 15.03 8.85
CA THR A 66 17.61 16.31 9.56
C THR A 66 17.21 17.37 8.55
N LEU A 67 16.06 18.00 8.78
CA LEU A 67 15.53 19.07 7.96
C LEU A 67 15.48 20.35 8.79
N ALA A 68 15.89 21.47 8.21
CA ALA A 68 15.79 22.78 8.87
C ALA A 68 14.33 23.26 8.90
N GLU A 69 13.57 22.90 7.89
CA GLU A 69 12.16 23.28 7.71
C GLU A 69 11.41 22.15 7.00
N THR A 70 10.11 21.99 7.32
CA THR A 70 9.19 21.05 6.67
C THR A 70 8.12 21.78 5.86
N LEU A 71 8.46 22.91 5.28
CA LEU A 71 7.57 23.73 4.47
C LEU A 71 7.03 22.94 3.26
N CYS A 72 5.70 22.95 3.10
CA CYS A 72 5.00 22.34 1.97
C CYS A 72 4.02 23.35 1.34
N SER A 73 4.40 23.89 0.17
CA SER A 73 3.57 24.86 -0.55
C SER A 73 3.44 24.48 -2.04
N PRO A 74 2.24 24.34 -2.58
CA PRO A 74 0.95 24.46 -1.88
C PRO A 74 0.73 23.31 -0.89
N PRO A 75 -0.13 23.48 0.12
CA PRO A 75 -0.56 22.37 0.98
C PRO A 75 -1.43 21.38 0.19
N PRO A 76 -1.61 20.14 0.66
CA PRO A 76 -2.52 19.19 0.04
C PRO A 76 -3.97 19.69 0.11
N VAL A 77 -4.79 19.27 -0.86
CA VAL A 77 -6.24 19.53 -0.87
C VAL A 77 -7.04 18.38 -0.22
N SER A 78 -6.44 17.22 -0.11
CA SER A 78 -7.01 16.08 0.61
C SER A 78 -7.14 16.36 2.11
N SER A 79 -8.27 15.98 2.69
CA SER A 79 -8.53 16.15 4.13
C SER A 79 -8.70 14.78 4.81
N PRO A 80 -8.02 14.52 5.94
CA PRO A 80 -7.10 15.41 6.65
C PRO A 80 -5.73 15.56 5.96
N ARG A 81 -5.39 14.68 5.03
CA ARG A 81 -4.13 14.63 4.26
C ARG A 81 -4.25 13.62 3.11
N PRO A 82 -3.32 13.58 2.15
CA PRO A 82 -3.22 12.50 1.18
C PRO A 82 -3.14 11.13 1.87
N ARG A 83 -3.82 10.13 1.30
CA ARG A 83 -3.79 8.77 1.84
C ARG A 83 -2.38 8.18 1.76
N ILE A 84 -2.03 7.36 2.73
CA ILE A 84 -0.77 6.63 2.79
C ILE A 84 -1.05 5.13 2.64
N LEU A 85 -0.47 4.52 1.60
CA LEU A 85 -0.44 3.08 1.42
C LEU A 85 0.96 2.56 1.75
N ILE A 86 1.05 1.52 2.58
CA ILE A 86 2.32 0.85 2.86
C ILE A 86 2.32 -0.54 2.24
N GLY A 87 3.27 -0.77 1.34
CA GLY A 87 3.48 -2.05 0.68
C GLY A 87 4.39 -2.98 1.47
N GLY A 88 4.07 -4.27 1.44
CA GLY A 88 4.88 -5.33 2.03
C GLY A 88 4.20 -6.07 3.17
N GLY A 89 4.54 -7.35 3.32
CA GLY A 89 3.90 -8.27 4.27
C GLY A 89 4.73 -8.64 5.50
N GLY A 90 5.75 -7.85 5.87
CA GLY A 90 6.60 -8.13 7.03
C GLY A 90 5.86 -7.99 8.36
N GLU A 91 5.64 -9.11 9.06
CA GLU A 91 4.74 -9.19 10.21
C GLU A 91 5.16 -8.32 11.40
N ARG A 92 6.47 -8.28 11.70
CA ARG A 92 6.97 -7.59 12.89
C ARG A 92 7.11 -6.08 12.73
N LYS A 93 7.51 -5.62 11.55
CA LYS A 93 7.85 -4.21 11.30
C LYS A 93 6.85 -3.56 10.35
N THR A 94 6.64 -4.15 9.15
CA THR A 94 5.76 -3.53 8.17
C THR A 94 4.35 -3.37 8.72
N LEU A 95 3.76 -4.45 9.26
CA LEU A 95 2.37 -4.39 9.74
C LEU A 95 2.20 -3.51 10.98
N ARG A 96 3.24 -3.36 11.82
CA ARG A 96 3.23 -2.38 12.89
C ARG A 96 3.23 -0.95 12.35
N ILE A 97 4.07 -0.65 11.33
CA ILE A 97 4.10 0.66 10.68
C ILE A 97 2.76 0.95 9.99
N VAL A 98 2.16 -0.07 9.33
CA VAL A 98 0.80 0.04 8.78
C VAL A 98 -0.20 0.44 9.86
N ALA A 99 -0.25 -0.28 10.98
CA ALA A 99 -1.16 0.00 12.08
C ALA A 99 -0.98 1.42 12.65
N THR A 100 0.26 1.94 12.64
CA THR A 100 0.57 3.26 13.20
C THR A 100 0.26 4.40 12.23
N TYR A 101 0.56 4.26 10.93
CA TYR A 101 0.64 5.40 10.01
C TYR A 101 -0.25 5.30 8.77
N ALA A 102 -0.61 4.08 8.31
CA ALA A 102 -1.18 3.90 6.99
C ALA A 102 -2.72 3.97 6.96
N ASP A 103 -3.27 4.44 5.85
CA ASP A 103 -4.70 4.34 5.52
C ASP A 103 -5.00 3.10 4.67
N ALA A 104 -3.95 2.51 4.05
CA ALA A 104 -4.07 1.29 3.28
C ALA A 104 -2.79 0.45 3.37
N CYS A 105 -2.92 -0.84 3.11
CA CYS A 105 -1.80 -1.75 2.93
C CYS A 105 -2.04 -2.68 1.74
N ASN A 106 -0.94 -3.22 1.18
CA ASN A 106 -1.02 -4.18 0.09
C ASN A 106 -0.31 -5.48 0.48
N PHE A 107 -1.03 -6.61 0.34
CA PHE A 107 -0.48 -7.95 0.51
C PHE A 107 -0.32 -8.65 -0.84
N ILE A 108 0.70 -9.48 -0.97
CA ILE A 108 0.92 -10.30 -2.16
C ILE A 108 0.71 -11.76 -1.77
N GLY A 109 -0.25 -12.42 -2.38
CA GLY A 109 -0.55 -13.83 -2.12
C GLY A 109 -2.02 -14.17 -2.29
N ASP A 110 -2.34 -15.42 -1.99
CA ASP A 110 -3.68 -15.98 -2.02
C ASP A 110 -4.51 -15.62 -0.77
N ALA A 111 -5.74 -16.10 -0.71
CA ALA A 111 -6.67 -15.86 0.39
C ALA A 111 -6.11 -16.29 1.76
N SER A 112 -5.35 -17.39 1.82
CA SER A 112 -4.77 -17.87 3.08
C SER A 112 -3.71 -16.90 3.63
N VAL A 113 -2.87 -16.37 2.75
CA VAL A 113 -1.89 -15.34 3.08
C VAL A 113 -2.58 -14.06 3.53
N VAL A 114 -3.61 -13.62 2.81
CA VAL A 114 -4.37 -12.41 3.15
C VAL A 114 -5.02 -12.56 4.53
N ALA A 115 -5.75 -13.65 4.79
CA ALA A 115 -6.39 -13.91 6.07
C ALA A 115 -5.39 -13.89 7.24
N HIS A 116 -4.24 -14.56 7.05
CA HIS A 116 -3.17 -14.56 8.05
C HIS A 116 -2.65 -13.15 8.34
N LYS A 117 -2.32 -12.37 7.29
CA LYS A 117 -1.80 -11.00 7.42
C LYS A 117 -2.80 -10.03 8.03
N VAL A 118 -4.07 -10.17 7.70
CA VAL A 118 -5.16 -9.41 8.33
C VAL A 118 -5.23 -9.71 9.84
N GLY A 119 -5.11 -10.99 10.22
CA GLY A 119 -5.05 -11.38 11.63
C GLY A 119 -3.85 -10.80 12.38
N VAL A 120 -2.68 -10.72 11.73
CA VAL A 120 -1.49 -10.07 12.31
C VAL A 120 -1.68 -8.55 12.42
N LEU A 121 -2.23 -7.92 11.37
CA LEU A 121 -2.50 -6.48 11.36
C LEU A 121 -3.46 -6.08 12.50
N ARG A 122 -4.54 -6.84 12.69
CA ARG A 122 -5.49 -6.59 13.80
C ARG A 122 -4.80 -6.57 15.15
N ARG A 123 -3.90 -7.53 15.44
CA ARG A 123 -3.14 -7.52 16.70
C ARG A 123 -2.28 -6.28 16.88
N HIS A 124 -1.61 -5.81 15.81
CA HIS A 124 -0.86 -4.55 15.88
C HIS A 124 -1.77 -3.33 16.07
N CYS A 125 -2.96 -3.34 15.47
CA CYS A 125 -3.96 -2.29 15.70
C CYS A 125 -4.40 -2.26 17.17
N ASP A 126 -4.66 -3.43 17.77
CA ASP A 126 -4.98 -3.55 19.20
C ASP A 126 -3.85 -3.00 20.09
N GLU A 127 -2.58 -3.31 19.75
CA GLU A 127 -1.41 -2.82 20.49
C GLU A 127 -1.26 -1.28 20.45
N VAL A 128 -1.67 -0.63 19.35
CA VAL A 128 -1.58 0.83 19.19
C VAL A 128 -2.90 1.56 19.46
N GLY A 129 -3.96 0.84 19.83
CA GLY A 129 -5.28 1.41 20.14
C GLY A 129 -6.00 1.96 18.91
N ARG A 130 -5.81 1.38 17.72
CA ARG A 130 -6.42 1.81 16.47
C ARG A 130 -7.47 0.81 15.97
N ASP A 131 -8.60 1.32 15.49
CA ASP A 131 -9.60 0.48 14.82
C ASP A 131 -9.06 -0.04 13.47
N PRO A 132 -8.94 -1.36 13.28
CA PRO A 132 -8.46 -1.94 12.04
C PRO A 132 -9.36 -1.66 10.83
N SER A 133 -10.64 -1.34 11.03
CA SER A 133 -11.56 -0.96 9.94
C SER A 133 -11.19 0.34 9.24
N GLN A 134 -10.32 1.17 9.84
CA GLN A 134 -9.78 2.38 9.25
C GLN A 134 -8.67 2.11 8.23
N ILE A 135 -8.25 0.86 8.05
CA ILE A 135 -7.17 0.48 7.15
C ILE A 135 -7.72 -0.35 6.00
N GLU A 136 -7.65 0.20 4.80
CA GLU A 136 -8.01 -0.55 3.60
C GLU A 136 -6.94 -1.62 3.31
N VAL A 137 -7.37 -2.86 3.22
CA VAL A 137 -6.51 -3.97 2.80
C VAL A 137 -6.68 -4.19 1.31
N THR A 138 -5.60 -4.10 0.56
CA THR A 138 -5.57 -4.48 -0.85
C THR A 138 -4.75 -5.74 -1.04
N ALA A 139 -5.14 -6.60 -1.99
CA ALA A 139 -4.43 -7.83 -2.31
C ALA A 139 -3.94 -7.82 -3.75
N LEU A 140 -2.66 -8.16 -3.97
CA LEU A 140 -2.14 -8.46 -5.29
C LEU A 140 -2.10 -9.97 -5.48
N ILE A 141 -2.93 -10.47 -6.38
CA ILE A 141 -2.94 -11.87 -6.80
C ILE A 141 -2.33 -12.01 -8.18
N THR A 142 -1.67 -13.14 -8.41
CA THR A 142 -1.09 -13.46 -9.71
C THR A 142 -1.87 -14.62 -10.31
N VAL A 143 -2.36 -14.43 -11.52
CA VAL A 143 -3.09 -15.47 -12.26
C VAL A 143 -2.29 -15.93 -13.47
N PRO A 144 -2.41 -17.19 -13.89
CA PRO A 144 -1.82 -17.66 -15.13
C PRO A 144 -2.46 -16.98 -16.35
N ASP A 145 -1.76 -17.00 -17.48
CA ASP A 145 -2.20 -16.33 -18.71
C ASP A 145 -3.47 -16.93 -19.32
N ASP A 146 -3.69 -18.21 -19.07
CA ASP A 146 -4.84 -18.98 -19.51
C ASP A 146 -5.98 -18.97 -18.47
N ALA A 147 -5.87 -18.15 -17.43
CA ALA A 147 -6.92 -17.98 -16.44
C ALA A 147 -8.22 -17.51 -17.11
N ASP A 148 -9.27 -18.27 -16.91
CA ASP A 148 -10.61 -17.89 -17.35
C ASP A 148 -11.30 -16.95 -16.34
N ALA A 149 -12.44 -16.41 -16.74
CA ALA A 149 -13.24 -15.52 -15.91
C ALA A 149 -13.67 -16.16 -14.58
N ASP A 150 -13.96 -17.45 -14.58
CA ASP A 150 -14.46 -18.15 -13.40
C ASP A 150 -13.33 -18.34 -12.36
N LEU A 151 -12.13 -18.65 -12.81
CA LEU A 151 -10.95 -18.70 -11.92
C LEU A 151 -10.71 -17.33 -11.28
N ILE A 152 -10.70 -16.28 -12.08
CA ILE A 152 -10.47 -14.90 -11.59
C ILE A 152 -11.54 -14.53 -10.56
N LEU A 153 -12.80 -14.81 -10.82
CA LEU A 153 -13.90 -14.48 -9.90
C LEU A 153 -13.81 -15.29 -8.59
N ARG A 154 -13.43 -16.57 -8.66
CA ARG A 154 -13.24 -17.40 -7.45
C ARG A 154 -12.09 -16.89 -6.59
N GLU A 155 -10.94 -16.60 -7.20
CA GLU A 155 -9.78 -16.06 -6.47
C GLU A 155 -10.10 -14.71 -5.84
N ALA A 156 -10.80 -13.85 -6.58
CA ALA A 156 -11.24 -12.55 -6.09
C ALA A 156 -12.19 -12.67 -4.90
N ALA A 157 -13.19 -13.54 -4.99
CA ALA A 157 -14.12 -13.79 -3.89
C ALA A 157 -13.38 -14.34 -2.65
N ALA A 158 -12.47 -15.29 -2.85
CA ALA A 158 -11.70 -15.86 -1.75
C ALA A 158 -10.83 -14.83 -0.99
N VAL A 159 -10.18 -13.90 -1.70
CA VAL A 159 -9.39 -12.84 -1.04
C VAL A 159 -10.29 -11.76 -0.43
N ALA A 160 -11.48 -11.49 -0.99
CA ALA A 160 -12.45 -10.60 -0.38
C ALA A 160 -12.97 -11.17 0.96
N ASP A 161 -13.34 -12.45 0.99
CA ASP A 161 -13.74 -13.17 2.22
C ASP A 161 -12.60 -13.22 3.26
N ALA A 162 -11.35 -13.23 2.79
CA ALA A 162 -10.16 -13.15 3.65
C ALA A 162 -9.91 -11.74 4.24
N GLY A 163 -10.69 -10.74 3.83
CA GLY A 163 -10.65 -9.38 4.35
C GLY A 163 -9.96 -8.36 3.44
N ALA A 164 -9.78 -8.65 2.15
CA ALA A 164 -9.34 -7.66 1.18
C ALA A 164 -10.53 -6.79 0.71
N HIS A 165 -10.31 -5.47 0.65
CA HIS A 165 -11.30 -4.50 0.18
C HIS A 165 -11.12 -4.17 -1.31
N ALA A 166 -9.91 -4.33 -1.83
CA ALA A 166 -9.59 -4.14 -3.23
C ALA A 166 -8.56 -5.18 -3.71
N ILE A 167 -8.59 -5.47 -5.01
CA ILE A 167 -7.74 -6.49 -5.61
C ILE A 167 -7.01 -5.92 -6.80
N VAL A 168 -5.71 -6.17 -6.84
CA VAL A 168 -4.85 -5.95 -8.00
C VAL A 168 -4.54 -7.31 -8.62
N ILE A 169 -4.87 -7.50 -9.88
CA ILE A 169 -4.58 -8.76 -10.57
C ILE A 169 -3.44 -8.54 -11.55
N ARG A 170 -2.46 -9.45 -11.50
CA ARG A 170 -1.34 -9.48 -12.40
C ARG A 170 -1.38 -10.77 -13.22
N SER A 171 -1.40 -10.63 -14.56
CA SER A 171 -1.10 -11.73 -15.47
C SER A 171 0.41 -11.93 -15.58
N THR A 172 0.85 -13.17 -15.80
CA THR A 172 2.26 -13.51 -16.04
C THR A 172 2.63 -13.53 -17.53
N GLY A 173 1.67 -13.28 -18.43
CA GLY A 173 1.79 -13.45 -19.86
C GLY A 173 2.57 -12.39 -20.62
N PRO A 174 2.97 -12.76 -21.85
CA PRO A 174 3.72 -11.87 -22.71
C PRO A 174 2.85 -10.83 -23.42
N GLN A 175 1.53 -10.94 -23.36
CA GLN A 175 0.57 -10.07 -24.06
C GLN A 175 -0.43 -9.39 -23.08
N PRO A 176 0.03 -8.51 -22.19
CA PRO A 176 -0.83 -7.96 -21.13
C PRO A 176 -2.00 -7.13 -21.68
N CYS A 177 -1.83 -6.42 -22.79
CA CYS A 177 -2.92 -5.62 -23.38
C CYS A 177 -4.06 -6.51 -23.90
N ARG A 178 -3.73 -7.57 -24.62
CA ARG A 178 -4.72 -8.53 -25.12
C ARG A 178 -5.47 -9.19 -23.96
N TRP A 179 -4.75 -9.59 -22.92
CA TRP A 179 -5.35 -10.17 -21.72
C TRP A 179 -6.30 -9.18 -21.02
N LEU A 180 -5.93 -7.90 -20.94
CA LEU A 180 -6.79 -6.86 -20.40
C LEU A 180 -8.10 -6.70 -21.19
N GLU A 181 -8.04 -6.76 -22.51
CA GLU A 181 -9.20 -6.59 -23.38
C GLU A 181 -10.10 -7.83 -23.40
N GLU A 182 -9.53 -9.02 -23.59
CA GLU A 182 -10.28 -10.26 -23.86
C GLU A 182 -10.71 -10.97 -22.56
N THR A 183 -9.92 -10.91 -21.50
CA THR A 183 -10.18 -11.64 -20.25
C THR A 183 -10.63 -10.71 -19.12
N TRP A 184 -9.84 -9.67 -18.85
CA TRP A 184 -10.05 -8.83 -17.68
C TRP A 184 -11.23 -7.87 -17.83
N GLY A 185 -11.34 -7.18 -18.95
CA GLY A 185 -12.41 -6.21 -19.19
C GLY A 185 -13.82 -6.76 -18.93
N PRO A 186 -14.17 -7.94 -19.44
CA PRO A 186 -15.47 -8.58 -19.16
C PRO A 186 -15.69 -9.00 -17.70
N VAL A 187 -14.63 -9.18 -16.92
CA VAL A 187 -14.72 -9.63 -15.52
C VAL A 187 -14.88 -8.46 -14.55
N VAL A 188 -14.32 -7.29 -14.86
CA VAL A 188 -14.35 -6.10 -13.97
C VAL A 188 -15.75 -5.74 -13.48
N PRO A 189 -16.81 -5.67 -14.31
CA PRO A 189 -18.16 -5.36 -13.81
C PRO A 189 -18.70 -6.37 -12.80
N LYS A 190 -18.31 -7.65 -12.95
CA LYS A 190 -18.73 -8.72 -12.05
C LYS A 190 -17.96 -8.63 -10.71
N LEU A 191 -16.68 -8.27 -10.76
CA LEU A 191 -15.87 -8.07 -9.56
C LEU A 191 -16.40 -6.94 -8.69
N ALA A 192 -16.92 -5.87 -9.29
CA ALA A 192 -17.52 -4.76 -8.57
C ALA A 192 -18.74 -5.16 -7.71
N THR A 193 -19.32 -6.36 -7.94
CA THR A 193 -20.42 -6.90 -7.16
C THR A 193 -19.99 -7.87 -6.05
N ILE A 194 -18.72 -8.24 -6.00
CA ILE A 194 -18.17 -9.09 -4.94
C ILE A 194 -17.92 -8.19 -3.72
N GLY A 195 -18.69 -8.44 -2.66
CA GLY A 195 -18.45 -7.88 -1.34
C GLY A 195 -18.07 -8.98 -0.36
N PRO A 196 -17.53 -8.64 0.82
CA PRO A 196 -17.33 -9.63 1.87
C PRO A 196 -18.69 -10.27 2.20
N THR A 197 -18.71 -11.58 2.25
CA THR A 197 -19.87 -12.32 2.75
C THR A 197 -20.05 -11.98 4.22
N SER A 198 -21.18 -11.35 4.54
CA SER A 198 -21.58 -10.94 5.90
C SER A 198 -21.75 -12.12 6.86
#